data_4946a49c4b978c0060bade56f91f60dd
#
_entry.id   4946a49c4b978c0060bade56f91f60dd
#
_cell.length_a   1.000
_cell.length_b   1.000
_cell.length_c   1.000
_cell.angle_alpha   90.00
_cell.angle_beta   90.00
_cell.angle_gamma   90.00
#
_symmetry.space_group_name_H-M   'P 1'
#
loop_
_entity.id
_entity.type
_entity.pdbx_description
1 polymer ?
#
loop_
_entity_poly.entity_id
_entity_poly.type
_entity_poly.pdbx_seq_one_letter_code
_entity_poly.pdbx_strand_id
1 'polypeptide(L)'
;VALALDNTGSMASDGKMDALKTASHNLLTQLKNAAVHAEDVYVSIVPFSKDVNFGPDNYEQSWLRWDLWDAVNGTCSSTKYHKQSNCVSNGKIWTPAPHSTWNGCVTDRDQNYDTKNDAPVSGATLYPAEQYSSCSVPLLGLTNDWTKLNEKIDAMAPVGNTNQAIGLQVGWQSLTAAPFTIPTIDTDYKYQTVIILLTDGLNTEDRWYTSQSSIDARQQKTCDNIKAAGITLYTVQVNTGGDPVSTLLQNCASDSGKFFHLTTAGQIVATFGQIGTSLSKLRLAM
;
A
#
# COMPACT_ATOMS: atom_id res chain seq x y z
N VAL A 1 -4.97 -9.81 -8.07
CA VAL A 1 -3.62 -9.65 -7.50
C VAL A 1 -3.45 -8.23 -7.00
N ALA A 2 -2.93 -8.02 -5.79
CA ALA A 2 -2.51 -6.71 -5.33
C ALA A 2 -0.97 -6.63 -5.28
N LEU A 3 -0.43 -5.55 -5.82
CA LEU A 3 1.00 -5.22 -5.77
C LEU A 3 1.18 -4.10 -4.74
N ALA A 4 1.58 -4.44 -3.51
CA ALA A 4 1.99 -3.49 -2.48
C ALA A 4 3.49 -3.22 -2.66
N LEU A 5 3.81 -2.09 -3.27
CA LEU A 5 5.14 -1.79 -3.77
C LEU A 5 5.77 -0.63 -3.00
N ASP A 6 6.94 -0.88 -2.48
CA ASP A 6 7.74 0.11 -1.78
C ASP A 6 8.10 1.27 -2.71
N ASN A 7 7.66 2.47 -2.33
CA ASN A 7 7.93 3.72 -3.03
C ASN A 7 8.72 4.69 -2.12
N THR A 8 9.41 4.17 -1.10
CA THR A 8 10.14 4.97 -0.11
C THR A 8 11.45 5.51 -0.63
N GLY A 9 12.02 6.50 0.08
CA GLY A 9 13.23 7.18 -0.34
C GLY A 9 14.44 6.25 -0.56
N SER A 10 14.54 5.15 0.17
CA SER A 10 15.62 4.15 0.05
C SER A 10 15.64 3.44 -1.31
N MET A 11 14.48 3.33 -1.98
CA MET A 11 14.36 2.76 -3.32
C MET A 11 15.09 3.58 -4.40
N ALA A 12 15.53 4.81 -4.11
CA ALA A 12 16.28 5.66 -5.05
C ALA A 12 17.71 5.16 -5.32
N SER A 13 18.27 4.33 -4.44
CA SER A 13 19.65 3.85 -4.57
C SER A 13 19.74 2.50 -5.27
N ASP A 14 20.95 2.16 -5.75
CA ASP A 14 21.34 0.85 -6.28
C ASP A 14 20.47 0.33 -7.44
N GLY A 15 19.76 1.22 -8.14
CA GLY A 15 18.87 0.85 -9.26
C GLY A 15 17.62 0.07 -8.84
N LYS A 16 17.25 0.09 -7.55
CA LYS A 16 16.14 -0.69 -7.01
C LYS A 16 14.80 -0.31 -7.63
N MET A 17 14.50 1.00 -7.77
CA MET A 17 13.25 1.47 -8.39
C MET A 17 13.17 1.08 -9.86
N ASP A 18 14.24 1.20 -10.63
CA ASP A 18 14.25 0.83 -12.04
C ASP A 18 14.07 -0.69 -12.23
N ALA A 19 14.72 -1.49 -11.36
CA ALA A 19 14.54 -2.94 -11.36
C ALA A 19 13.10 -3.33 -10.96
N LEU A 20 12.49 -2.64 -9.96
CA LEU A 20 11.10 -2.85 -9.56
C LEU A 20 10.14 -2.54 -10.71
N LYS A 21 10.31 -1.41 -11.38
CA LYS A 21 9.48 -1.04 -12.55
C LYS A 21 9.58 -2.09 -13.65
N THR A 22 10.81 -2.47 -14.03
CA THR A 22 11.06 -3.52 -15.03
C THR A 22 10.38 -4.84 -14.64
N ALA A 23 10.56 -5.27 -13.40
CA ALA A 23 9.96 -6.50 -12.89
C ALA A 23 8.42 -6.46 -12.89
N SER A 24 7.85 -5.32 -12.50
CA SER A 24 6.41 -5.11 -12.48
C SER A 24 5.81 -5.13 -13.90
N HIS A 25 6.42 -4.48 -14.88
CA HIS A 25 6.01 -4.55 -16.27
C HIS A 25 6.04 -5.99 -16.83
N ASN A 26 7.11 -6.73 -16.50
CA ASN A 26 7.23 -8.13 -16.90
C ASN A 26 6.14 -8.99 -16.26
N LEU A 27 5.86 -8.80 -14.96
CA LEU A 27 4.78 -9.50 -14.27
C LEU A 27 3.42 -9.18 -14.88
N LEU A 28 3.12 -7.90 -15.12
CA LEU A 28 1.87 -7.48 -15.78
C LEU A 28 1.72 -8.14 -17.16
N THR A 29 2.81 -8.19 -17.93
CA THR A 29 2.83 -8.87 -19.24
C THR A 29 2.53 -10.36 -19.12
N GLN A 30 3.13 -11.05 -18.14
CA GLN A 30 2.88 -12.48 -17.90
C GLN A 30 1.43 -12.73 -17.47
N LEU A 31 0.89 -11.91 -16.56
CA LEU A 31 -0.50 -12.01 -16.10
C LEU A 31 -1.48 -11.73 -17.25
N LYS A 32 -1.22 -10.71 -18.07
CA LYS A 32 -2.01 -10.42 -19.28
C LYS A 32 -2.03 -11.59 -20.24
N ASN A 33 -0.87 -12.18 -20.52
CA ASN A 33 -0.74 -13.30 -21.46
C ASN A 33 -1.35 -14.60 -20.90
N ALA A 34 -1.46 -14.75 -19.58
CA ALA A 34 -2.15 -15.86 -18.96
C ALA A 34 -3.67 -15.70 -18.99
N ALA A 35 -4.21 -14.49 -19.13
CA ALA A 35 -5.64 -14.26 -19.27
C ALA A 35 -6.13 -14.72 -20.65
N VAL A 36 -7.20 -15.55 -20.68
CA VAL A 36 -7.90 -15.94 -21.93
C VAL A 36 -9.05 -14.96 -22.19
N HIS A 37 -9.73 -14.53 -21.11
CA HIS A 37 -10.78 -13.53 -21.14
C HIS A 37 -10.34 -12.29 -20.35
N ALA A 38 -10.95 -11.13 -20.64
CA ALA A 38 -10.56 -9.86 -20.01
C ALA A 38 -10.73 -9.90 -18.48
N GLU A 39 -11.73 -10.63 -17.98
CA GLU A 39 -12.12 -10.75 -16.57
C GLU A 39 -11.37 -11.84 -15.79
N ASP A 40 -10.44 -12.54 -16.43
CA ASP A 40 -9.69 -13.61 -15.76
C ASP A 40 -8.67 -13.09 -14.75
N VAL A 41 -8.13 -11.88 -14.96
CA VAL A 41 -7.09 -11.29 -14.13
C VAL A 41 -7.34 -9.81 -13.90
N TYR A 42 -7.41 -9.44 -12.62
CA TYR A 42 -7.43 -8.06 -12.17
C TYR A 42 -6.21 -7.79 -11.30
N VAL A 43 -5.64 -6.60 -11.44
CA VAL A 43 -4.49 -6.17 -10.66
C VAL A 43 -4.78 -4.81 -10.01
N SER A 44 -4.38 -4.65 -8.76
CA SER A 44 -4.27 -3.35 -8.10
C SER A 44 -2.81 -3.03 -7.82
N ILE A 45 -2.46 -1.75 -7.85
CA ILE A 45 -1.10 -1.27 -7.55
C ILE A 45 -1.21 -0.26 -6.42
N VAL A 46 -0.54 -0.58 -5.31
CA VAL A 46 -0.53 0.22 -4.09
C VAL A 46 0.91 0.63 -3.77
N PRO A 47 1.39 1.74 -4.38
CA PRO A 47 2.65 2.34 -3.97
C PRO A 47 2.51 2.88 -2.55
N PHE A 48 3.44 2.54 -1.67
CA PHE A 48 3.41 3.03 -0.29
C PHE A 48 4.71 3.73 0.11
N SER A 49 4.60 4.67 1.02
CA SER A 49 5.67 5.24 1.82
C SER A 49 5.28 5.13 3.31
N LYS A 50 5.41 6.20 4.11
CA LYS A 50 4.76 6.25 5.42
C LYS A 50 3.24 6.14 5.30
N ASP A 51 2.69 6.73 4.25
CA ASP A 51 1.28 6.80 3.91
C ASP A 51 1.01 6.13 2.56
N VAL A 52 -0.28 5.97 2.24
CA VAL A 52 -0.75 5.59 0.91
C VAL A 52 -1.56 6.74 0.32
N ASN A 53 -1.34 7.04 -0.96
CA ASN A 53 -2.07 8.08 -1.67
C ASN A 53 -3.33 7.49 -2.34
N PHE A 54 -4.51 7.96 -1.92
CA PHE A 54 -5.80 7.57 -2.51
C PHE A 54 -6.23 8.51 -3.66
N GLY A 55 -5.46 9.55 -3.94
CA GLY A 55 -5.76 10.56 -4.96
C GLY A 55 -6.47 11.79 -4.38
N PRO A 56 -5.97 13.00 -4.68
CA PRO A 56 -6.49 14.25 -4.12
C PRO A 56 -7.93 14.54 -4.53
N ASP A 57 -8.39 14.02 -5.67
CA ASP A 57 -9.76 14.24 -6.16
C ASP A 57 -10.83 13.52 -5.31
N ASN A 58 -10.41 12.65 -4.38
CA ASN A 58 -11.30 11.91 -3.48
C ASN A 58 -11.66 12.67 -2.20
N TYR A 59 -11.36 13.95 -2.09
CA TYR A 59 -11.57 14.74 -0.86
C TYR A 59 -13.04 14.84 -0.39
N GLU A 60 -14.02 14.56 -1.24
CA GLU A 60 -15.45 14.55 -0.87
C GLU A 60 -15.96 13.17 -0.42
N GLN A 61 -15.11 12.17 -0.40
CA GLN A 61 -15.50 10.79 -0.11
C GLN A 61 -15.81 10.57 1.37
N SER A 62 -16.92 9.90 1.66
CA SER A 62 -17.41 9.64 3.03
C SER A 62 -16.57 8.64 3.81
N TRP A 63 -15.68 7.90 3.17
CA TRP A 63 -14.74 6.98 3.81
C TRP A 63 -13.47 7.67 4.35
N LEU A 64 -13.32 8.99 4.14
CA LEU A 64 -12.27 9.80 4.73
C LEU A 64 -12.69 10.37 6.09
N ARG A 65 -11.70 10.58 6.94
CA ARG A 65 -11.81 11.28 8.22
C ARG A 65 -10.84 12.45 8.26
N TRP A 66 -11.33 13.62 8.65
CA TRP A 66 -10.62 14.87 8.53
C TRP A 66 -10.04 15.44 9.83
N ASP A 67 -10.37 14.87 10.99
CA ASP A 67 -9.99 15.38 12.31
C ASP A 67 -8.48 15.61 12.48
N LEU A 68 -7.65 14.70 11.97
CA LEU A 68 -6.19 14.85 12.02
C LEU A 68 -5.71 15.92 11.05
N TRP A 69 -6.27 15.96 9.86
CA TRP A 69 -5.90 16.92 8.84
C TRP A 69 -6.33 18.34 9.21
N ASP A 70 -7.56 18.52 9.68
CA ASP A 70 -8.14 19.78 10.13
C ASP A 70 -7.38 20.39 11.32
N ALA A 71 -6.81 19.54 12.18
CA ALA A 71 -6.07 19.97 13.36
C ALA A 71 -4.77 20.70 13.04
N VAL A 72 -4.19 20.49 11.86
CA VAL A 72 -2.87 21.03 11.48
C VAL A 72 -2.90 21.83 10.17
N ASN A 73 -3.91 21.63 9.33
CA ASN A 73 -4.06 22.34 8.05
C ASN A 73 -5.15 23.39 8.17
N GLY A 74 -4.77 24.63 8.41
CA GLY A 74 -5.70 25.74 8.58
C GLY A 74 -5.00 27.00 9.05
N THR A 75 -5.81 27.97 9.42
CA THR A 75 -5.33 29.27 9.89
C THR A 75 -5.95 29.63 11.24
N CYS A 76 -5.14 30.18 12.12
CA CYS A 76 -5.62 30.78 13.36
C CYS A 76 -5.85 32.27 13.17
N SER A 77 -6.86 32.84 13.84
CA SER A 77 -7.09 34.30 13.89
C SER A 77 -5.91 35.10 14.51
N SER A 78 -4.94 34.40 15.07
CA SER A 78 -3.66 34.93 15.51
C SER A 78 -2.52 34.22 14.78
N THR A 79 -1.63 34.98 14.17
CA THR A 79 -0.46 34.46 13.43
C THR A 79 0.56 33.72 14.30
N LYS A 80 0.39 33.80 15.62
CA LYS A 80 1.26 33.11 16.60
C LYS A 80 1.05 31.59 16.63
N TYR A 81 -0.15 31.11 16.26
CA TYR A 81 -0.53 29.71 16.42
C TYR A 81 -0.79 29.04 15.08
N HIS A 82 -0.13 27.92 14.84
CA HIS A 82 -0.15 27.19 13.58
C HIS A 82 -0.82 25.80 13.69
N LYS A 83 -1.42 25.49 14.86
CA LYS A 83 -2.18 24.26 15.10
C LYS A 83 -3.49 24.60 15.81
N GLN A 84 -4.55 23.86 15.51
CA GLN A 84 -5.88 24.05 16.10
C GLN A 84 -5.84 24.06 17.63
N SER A 85 -5.17 23.08 18.25
CA SER A 85 -5.10 22.94 19.69
C SER A 85 -4.52 24.19 20.37
N ASN A 86 -3.42 24.72 19.84
CA ASN A 86 -2.79 25.93 20.39
C ASN A 86 -3.62 27.19 20.13
N CYS A 87 -4.29 27.26 18.98
CA CYS A 87 -5.16 28.37 18.62
C CYS A 87 -6.36 28.46 19.58
N VAL A 88 -7.10 27.35 19.71
CA VAL A 88 -8.33 27.28 20.51
C VAL A 88 -8.06 27.41 22.01
N SER A 89 -6.98 26.76 22.53
CA SER A 89 -6.62 26.88 23.95
C SER A 89 -6.25 28.29 24.37
N ASN A 90 -5.88 29.17 23.43
CA ASN A 90 -5.61 30.59 23.66
C ASN A 90 -6.79 31.49 23.29
N GLY A 91 -8.01 30.95 23.21
CA GLY A 91 -9.24 31.71 22.95
C GLY A 91 -9.29 32.33 21.56
N LYS A 92 -8.60 31.73 20.57
CA LYS A 92 -8.59 32.18 19.18
C LYS A 92 -9.43 31.26 18.30
N ILE A 93 -9.82 31.76 17.13
CA ILE A 93 -10.64 31.04 16.17
C ILE A 93 -9.71 30.31 15.19
N TRP A 94 -9.90 29.00 15.06
CA TRP A 94 -9.25 28.17 14.04
C TRP A 94 -10.18 27.96 12.86
N THR A 95 -9.69 28.15 11.65
CA THR A 95 -10.40 27.89 10.40
C THR A 95 -9.62 26.83 9.63
N PRO A 96 -10.13 25.58 9.50
CA PRO A 96 -9.49 24.57 8.66
C PRO A 96 -9.35 25.04 7.22
N ALA A 97 -8.33 24.58 6.53
CA ALA A 97 -8.19 24.80 5.10
C ALA A 97 -9.28 24.03 4.33
N PRO A 98 -9.60 24.41 3.09
CA PRO A 98 -10.51 23.62 2.25
C PRO A 98 -9.94 22.21 2.00
N HIS A 99 -10.75 21.16 2.19
CA HIS A 99 -10.33 19.76 1.96
C HIS A 99 -9.87 19.51 0.52
N SER A 100 -10.32 20.30 -0.45
CA SER A 100 -9.83 20.28 -1.83
C SER A 100 -8.34 20.61 -1.99
N THR A 101 -7.66 21.06 -0.92
CA THR A 101 -6.21 21.28 -0.90
C THR A 101 -5.41 20.09 -0.38
N TRP A 102 -6.10 19.00 0.00
CA TRP A 102 -5.49 17.75 0.43
C TRP A 102 -4.71 17.09 -0.74
N ASN A 103 -3.55 16.51 -0.45
CA ASN A 103 -2.67 15.91 -1.46
C ASN A 103 -2.97 14.44 -1.79
N GLY A 104 -4.01 13.85 -1.18
CA GLY A 104 -4.43 12.49 -1.43
C GLY A 104 -3.93 11.44 -0.44
N CYS A 105 -3.00 11.79 0.45
CA CYS A 105 -2.43 10.83 1.41
C CYS A 105 -3.37 10.55 2.58
N VAL A 106 -3.42 9.27 2.95
CA VAL A 106 -4.05 8.80 4.19
C VAL A 106 -3.01 8.08 5.03
N THR A 107 -3.13 8.21 6.34
CA THR A 107 -2.33 7.45 7.30
C THR A 107 -3.12 6.27 7.87
N ASP A 108 -2.50 5.49 8.76
CA ASP A 108 -3.12 4.29 9.33
C ASP A 108 -4.46 4.58 9.99
N ARG A 109 -5.44 3.69 9.78
CA ARG A 109 -6.74 3.72 10.48
C ARG A 109 -6.53 3.52 11.98
N ASP A 110 -7.53 3.84 12.80
CA ASP A 110 -7.43 3.62 14.25
C ASP A 110 -7.14 2.15 14.59
N GLN A 111 -6.35 1.97 15.64
CA GLN A 111 -6.07 0.63 16.17
C GLN A 111 -7.39 0.02 16.72
N ASN A 112 -7.83 -1.20 16.32
CA ASN A 112 -7.12 -2.22 15.53
C ASN A 112 -7.66 -2.35 14.09
N TYR A 113 -8.28 -1.33 13.54
CA TYR A 113 -8.74 -1.34 12.14
C TYR A 113 -7.60 -1.21 11.13
N ASP A 114 -6.45 -0.67 11.56
CA ASP A 114 -5.19 -0.64 10.81
C ASP A 114 -4.66 -2.02 10.40
N THR A 115 -5.13 -3.09 11.06
CA THR A 115 -4.71 -4.47 10.78
C THR A 115 -5.80 -5.33 10.13
N LYS A 116 -6.93 -4.74 9.74
CA LYS A 116 -8.12 -5.42 9.21
C LYS A 116 -8.55 -4.81 7.88
N ASN A 117 -9.49 -5.46 7.20
CA ASN A 117 -10.09 -4.95 5.96
C ASN A 117 -11.58 -4.59 6.08
N ASP A 118 -12.04 -4.26 7.29
CA ASP A 118 -13.40 -3.73 7.49
C ASP A 118 -13.65 -2.53 6.56
N ALA A 119 -14.84 -2.48 5.96
CA ALA A 119 -15.22 -1.35 5.12
C ALA A 119 -15.20 -0.03 5.92
N PRO A 120 -14.69 1.07 5.36
CA PRO A 120 -14.62 2.35 6.04
C PRO A 120 -15.97 3.06 6.03
N VAL A 121 -16.81 2.76 7.01
CA VAL A 121 -18.19 3.24 7.08
C VAL A 121 -18.42 4.34 8.13
N SER A 122 -17.67 4.32 9.23
CA SER A 122 -17.79 5.33 10.28
C SER A 122 -16.65 5.29 11.30
N GLY A 123 -16.36 6.41 11.95
CA GLY A 123 -15.44 6.53 13.10
C GLY A 123 -14.07 5.91 12.86
N ALA A 124 -13.70 4.94 13.69
CA ALA A 124 -12.39 4.29 13.68
C ALA A 124 -12.09 3.47 12.40
N THR A 125 -13.13 3.11 11.62
CA THR A 125 -12.95 2.38 10.35
C THR A 125 -12.53 3.28 9.20
N LEU A 126 -12.76 4.60 9.30
CA LEU A 126 -12.44 5.58 8.25
C LEU A 126 -10.94 5.76 8.11
N TYR A 127 -10.51 6.14 6.90
CA TYR A 127 -9.12 6.51 6.63
C TYR A 127 -8.86 7.96 7.05
N PRO A 128 -7.93 8.22 7.98
CA PRO A 128 -7.57 9.59 8.34
C PRO A 128 -6.78 10.25 7.22
N ALA A 129 -7.27 11.39 6.72
CA ALA A 129 -6.52 12.21 5.78
C ALA A 129 -5.28 12.79 6.47
N GLU A 130 -4.16 12.79 5.75
CA GLU A 130 -2.91 13.41 6.17
C GLU A 130 -2.35 14.27 5.03
N GLN A 131 -1.69 15.39 5.37
CA GLN A 131 -0.95 16.22 4.42
C GLN A 131 0.53 15.84 4.48
N TYR A 132 0.84 14.61 4.07
CA TYR A 132 2.22 14.15 4.09
C TYR A 132 3.01 14.76 2.93
N SER A 133 4.11 15.47 3.21
CA SER A 133 4.89 16.17 2.19
C SER A 133 5.55 15.22 1.17
N SER A 134 5.84 14.00 1.59
CA SER A 134 6.40 12.93 0.75
C SER A 134 5.34 11.89 0.37
N CYS A 135 4.13 12.37 0.05
CA CYS A 135 3.04 11.54 -0.43
C CYS A 135 3.44 10.84 -1.73
N SER A 136 3.30 9.52 -1.78
CA SER A 136 3.60 8.72 -2.98
C SER A 136 2.63 9.03 -4.14
N VAL A 137 2.87 8.45 -5.30
CA VAL A 137 1.88 8.53 -6.40
C VAL A 137 0.57 7.85 -6.01
N PRO A 138 -0.59 8.33 -6.50
CA PRO A 138 -1.88 7.71 -6.18
C PRO A 138 -1.91 6.22 -6.52
N LEU A 139 -2.50 5.42 -5.64
CA LEU A 139 -2.76 4.01 -5.89
C LEU A 139 -3.68 3.81 -7.12
N LEU A 140 -3.72 2.57 -7.62
CA LEU A 140 -4.69 2.13 -8.62
C LEU A 140 -5.43 0.90 -8.09
N GLY A 141 -6.76 1.01 -7.93
CA GLY A 141 -7.61 -0.10 -7.53
C GLY A 141 -7.67 -1.22 -8.57
N LEU A 142 -8.36 -2.32 -8.25
CA LEU A 142 -8.46 -3.47 -9.15
C LEU A 142 -8.96 -3.08 -10.54
N THR A 143 -8.16 -3.43 -11.54
CA THR A 143 -8.49 -3.20 -12.95
C THR A 143 -7.81 -4.24 -13.83
N ASN A 144 -8.35 -4.47 -15.02
CA ASN A 144 -7.74 -5.20 -16.13
C ASN A 144 -7.32 -4.25 -17.27
N ASP A 145 -7.29 -2.94 -17.02
CA ASP A 145 -6.74 -1.94 -17.94
C ASP A 145 -5.20 -1.94 -17.86
N TRP A 146 -4.60 -2.76 -18.70
CA TRP A 146 -3.14 -2.97 -18.72
C TRP A 146 -2.37 -1.69 -19.04
N THR A 147 -2.97 -0.73 -19.74
CA THR A 147 -2.34 0.58 -20.02
C THR A 147 -2.22 1.38 -18.74
N LYS A 148 -3.33 1.55 -18.00
CA LYS A 148 -3.31 2.26 -16.72
C LYS A 148 -2.40 1.60 -15.68
N LEU A 149 -2.34 0.26 -15.67
CA LEU A 149 -1.44 -0.47 -14.79
C LEU A 149 0.03 -0.14 -15.10
N ASN A 150 0.43 -0.14 -16.37
CA ASN A 150 1.79 0.21 -16.77
C ASN A 150 2.12 1.69 -16.49
N GLU A 151 1.21 2.60 -16.81
CA GLU A 151 1.35 4.04 -16.51
C GLU A 151 1.54 4.29 -15.00
N LYS A 152 0.83 3.50 -14.15
CA LYS A 152 0.98 3.60 -12.69
C LYS A 152 2.38 3.18 -12.23
N ILE A 153 2.93 2.10 -12.78
CA ILE A 153 4.30 1.67 -12.49
C ILE A 153 5.31 2.74 -12.95
N ASP A 154 5.13 3.29 -14.15
CA ASP A 154 6.03 4.33 -14.68
C ASP A 154 6.03 5.60 -13.82
N ALA A 155 4.88 5.95 -13.25
CA ALA A 155 4.74 7.14 -12.41
C ALA A 155 5.39 7.02 -11.02
N MET A 156 5.73 5.80 -10.55
CA MET A 156 6.35 5.62 -9.22
C MET A 156 7.68 6.38 -9.13
N ALA A 157 7.88 7.08 -8.01
CA ALA A 157 9.10 7.81 -7.71
C ALA A 157 9.41 7.72 -6.22
N PRO A 158 10.65 7.37 -5.82
CA PRO A 158 11.00 7.14 -4.42
C PRO A 158 10.82 8.38 -3.54
N VAL A 159 10.01 8.28 -2.48
CA VAL A 159 9.79 9.38 -1.52
C VAL A 159 9.44 8.85 -0.11
N GLY A 160 9.84 9.59 0.91
CA GLY A 160 9.34 9.42 2.29
C GLY A 160 9.90 8.23 3.06
N ASN A 161 9.32 8.04 4.24
CA ASN A 161 9.64 6.98 5.20
C ASN A 161 8.87 5.69 4.89
N THR A 162 9.17 4.60 5.63
CA THR A 162 8.67 3.27 5.32
C THR A 162 7.62 2.83 6.35
N ASN A 163 6.41 2.52 5.86
CA ASN A 163 5.34 1.85 6.57
C ASN A 163 4.78 0.73 5.68
N GLN A 164 5.34 -0.46 5.80
CA GLN A 164 4.88 -1.62 5.03
C GLN A 164 3.47 -2.06 5.49
N ALA A 165 3.12 -1.77 6.76
CA ALA A 165 1.85 -2.19 7.35
C ALA A 165 0.65 -1.56 6.64
N ILE A 166 0.71 -0.23 6.35
CA ILE A 166 -0.37 0.44 5.63
C ILE A 166 -0.43 0.01 4.16
N GLY A 167 0.75 -0.16 3.51
CA GLY A 167 0.82 -0.67 2.14
C GLY A 167 0.14 -2.03 2.01
N LEU A 168 0.42 -2.93 2.96
CA LEU A 168 -0.15 -4.26 3.01
C LEU A 168 -1.66 -4.23 3.33
N GLN A 169 -2.08 -3.41 4.31
CA GLN A 169 -3.49 -3.27 4.68
C GLN A 169 -4.33 -2.74 3.51
N VAL A 170 -3.87 -1.68 2.83
CA VAL A 170 -4.56 -1.11 1.67
C VAL A 170 -4.52 -2.06 0.47
N GLY A 171 -3.42 -2.79 0.28
CA GLY A 171 -3.33 -3.86 -0.71
C GLY A 171 -4.42 -4.93 -0.49
N TRP A 172 -4.61 -5.37 0.74
CA TRP A 172 -5.68 -6.30 1.11
C TRP A 172 -7.07 -5.68 0.89
N GLN A 173 -7.28 -4.44 1.35
CA GLN A 173 -8.54 -3.72 1.15
C GLN A 173 -8.91 -3.62 -0.33
N SER A 174 -7.93 -3.35 -1.20
CA SER A 174 -8.15 -3.20 -2.64
C SER A 174 -8.65 -4.47 -3.33
N LEU A 175 -8.48 -5.64 -2.70
CA LEU A 175 -8.91 -6.94 -3.24
C LEU A 175 -10.31 -7.35 -2.78
N THR A 176 -10.81 -6.81 -1.68
CA THR A 176 -11.90 -7.47 -0.94
C THR A 176 -13.02 -6.55 -0.50
N ALA A 177 -12.80 -5.22 -0.39
CA ALA A 177 -13.79 -4.36 0.25
C ALA A 177 -13.73 -2.89 -0.18
N ALA A 178 -14.79 -2.15 0.15
CA ALA A 178 -14.80 -0.69 0.01
C ALA A 178 -13.58 -0.05 0.72
N PRO A 179 -13.08 1.10 0.23
CA PRO A 179 -13.71 1.99 -0.74
C PRO A 179 -13.46 1.59 -2.20
N PHE A 180 -12.86 0.44 -2.43
CA PHE A 180 -12.54 -0.03 -3.78
C PHE A 180 -13.74 -0.71 -4.44
N THR A 181 -13.86 -0.54 -5.74
CA THR A 181 -14.80 -1.31 -6.56
C THR A 181 -14.18 -2.68 -6.82
N ILE A 182 -14.83 -3.72 -6.30
CA ILE A 182 -14.44 -5.09 -6.55
C ILE A 182 -15.21 -5.59 -7.78
N PRO A 183 -14.53 -6.05 -8.84
CA PRO A 183 -15.19 -6.58 -10.01
C PRO A 183 -16.12 -7.77 -9.66
N THR A 184 -17.22 -7.88 -10.36
CA THR A 184 -18.08 -9.06 -10.24
C THR A 184 -17.31 -10.28 -10.73
N ILE A 185 -17.23 -11.31 -9.90
CA ILE A 185 -16.57 -12.57 -10.25
C ILE A 185 -17.58 -13.51 -10.92
N ASP A 186 -17.10 -14.27 -11.91
CA ASP A 186 -17.86 -15.39 -12.46
C ASP A 186 -17.82 -16.56 -11.48
N THR A 187 -18.99 -17.00 -11.01
CA THR A 187 -19.11 -18.05 -9.99
C THR A 187 -18.77 -19.45 -10.50
N ASP A 188 -18.68 -19.62 -11.81
CA ASP A 188 -18.26 -20.88 -12.45
C ASP A 188 -16.75 -21.09 -12.38
N TYR A 189 -15.99 -20.06 -11.95
CA TYR A 189 -14.54 -20.10 -11.78
C TYR A 189 -14.12 -19.88 -10.33
N LYS A 190 -13.02 -20.52 -9.94
CA LYS A 190 -12.38 -20.29 -8.65
C LYS A 190 -11.24 -19.28 -8.80
N TYR A 191 -11.44 -18.09 -8.28
CA TYR A 191 -10.40 -17.06 -8.28
C TYR A 191 -9.44 -17.25 -7.14
N GLN A 192 -8.15 -16.99 -7.40
CA GLN A 192 -7.14 -16.86 -6.36
C GLN A 192 -6.86 -15.42 -6.04
N THR A 193 -6.87 -15.09 -4.77
CA THR A 193 -6.52 -13.78 -4.26
C THR A 193 -5.09 -13.78 -3.75
N VAL A 194 -4.27 -12.89 -4.30
CA VAL A 194 -2.83 -12.85 -4.06
C VAL A 194 -2.38 -11.43 -3.75
N ILE A 195 -1.50 -11.29 -2.76
CA ILE A 195 -0.79 -10.04 -2.49
C ILE A 195 0.71 -10.29 -2.67
N ILE A 196 1.40 -9.37 -3.34
CA ILE A 196 2.85 -9.33 -3.43
C ILE A 196 3.32 -8.06 -2.73
N LEU A 197 3.98 -8.22 -1.60
CA LEU A 197 4.64 -7.14 -0.87
C LEU A 197 6.12 -7.11 -1.24
N LEU A 198 6.60 -6.01 -1.80
CA LEU A 198 8.04 -5.78 -2.00
C LEU A 198 8.48 -4.56 -1.20
N THR A 199 9.59 -4.70 -0.49
CA THR A 199 10.26 -3.62 0.24
C THR A 199 11.77 -3.79 0.22
N ASP A 200 12.51 -2.68 0.30
CA ASP A 200 13.97 -2.67 0.38
C ASP A 200 14.51 -2.36 1.77
N GLY A 201 13.63 -2.13 2.75
CA GLY A 201 14.05 -1.65 4.04
C GLY A 201 13.20 -2.16 5.20
N LEU A 202 13.51 -1.59 6.35
CA LEU A 202 12.81 -1.82 7.61
C LEU A 202 11.70 -0.77 7.76
N ASN A 203 10.67 -1.09 8.55
CA ASN A 203 9.69 -0.08 8.96
C ASN A 203 10.36 1.03 9.75
N THR A 204 10.07 2.29 9.40
CA THR A 204 10.72 3.46 10.02
C THR A 204 9.74 4.42 10.70
N GLU A 205 8.53 4.54 10.18
CA GLU A 205 7.51 5.44 10.73
C GLU A 205 6.11 5.00 10.32
N ASP A 206 5.20 4.91 11.29
CA ASP A 206 3.75 4.84 11.08
C ASP A 206 3.04 6.02 11.75
N ARG A 207 1.73 5.99 11.84
CA ARG A 207 0.94 7.04 12.49
C ARG A 207 1.29 7.25 13.97
N TRP A 208 1.72 6.21 14.69
CA TRP A 208 1.93 6.26 16.15
C TRP A 208 3.38 6.05 16.57
N TYR A 209 4.16 5.36 15.75
CA TYR A 209 5.47 4.86 16.14
C TYR A 209 6.57 5.24 15.14
N THR A 210 7.76 5.49 15.68
CA THR A 210 9.03 5.52 14.94
C THR A 210 9.95 4.36 15.36
N SER A 211 9.43 3.46 16.20
CA SER A 211 10.11 2.23 16.61
C SER A 211 9.75 1.11 15.66
N GLN A 212 10.73 0.56 14.96
CA GLN A 212 10.56 -0.56 14.04
C GLN A 212 9.76 -1.71 14.68
N SER A 213 10.15 -2.15 15.89
CA SER A 213 9.51 -3.29 16.54
C SER A 213 8.01 -3.06 16.83
N SER A 214 7.61 -1.81 17.09
CA SER A 214 6.19 -1.48 17.33
C SER A 214 5.39 -1.52 16.04
N ILE A 215 5.96 -1.02 14.93
CA ILE A 215 5.35 -1.07 13.60
C ILE A 215 5.28 -2.51 13.11
N ASP A 216 6.38 -3.27 13.26
CA ASP A 216 6.48 -4.69 12.89
C ASP A 216 5.40 -5.53 13.59
N ALA A 217 5.13 -5.24 14.87
CA ALA A 217 4.08 -5.93 15.63
C ALA A 217 2.66 -5.65 15.07
N ARG A 218 2.43 -4.47 14.48
CA ARG A 218 1.17 -4.16 13.78
C ARG A 218 1.10 -4.89 12.44
N GLN A 219 2.18 -4.83 11.66
CA GLN A 219 2.27 -5.51 10.37
C GLN A 219 2.09 -7.03 10.51
N GLN A 220 2.67 -7.65 11.53
CA GLN A 220 2.50 -9.09 11.76
C GLN A 220 1.02 -9.47 11.93
N LYS A 221 0.24 -8.67 12.67
CA LYS A 221 -1.22 -8.89 12.81
C LYS A 221 -1.94 -8.77 11.46
N THR A 222 -1.54 -7.81 10.62
CA THR A 222 -2.09 -7.66 9.27
C THR A 222 -1.79 -8.90 8.42
N CYS A 223 -0.54 -9.39 8.47
CA CYS A 223 -0.13 -10.61 7.76
C CYS A 223 -0.94 -11.84 8.21
N ASP A 224 -1.11 -12.00 9.52
CA ASP A 224 -1.86 -13.14 10.09
C ASP A 224 -3.34 -13.08 9.67
N ASN A 225 -3.95 -11.91 9.68
CA ASN A 225 -5.33 -11.71 9.25
C ASN A 225 -5.50 -11.98 7.74
N ILE A 226 -4.55 -11.54 6.90
CA ILE A 226 -4.55 -11.81 5.45
C ILE A 226 -4.47 -13.33 5.19
N LYS A 227 -3.57 -14.03 5.87
CA LYS A 227 -3.44 -15.49 5.75
C LYS A 227 -4.70 -16.21 6.25
N ALA A 228 -5.27 -15.77 7.36
CA ALA A 228 -6.51 -16.31 7.90
C ALA A 228 -7.71 -16.11 6.96
N ALA A 229 -7.70 -15.06 6.14
CA ALA A 229 -8.68 -14.82 5.07
C ALA A 229 -8.46 -15.70 3.81
N GLY A 230 -7.47 -16.60 3.81
CA GLY A 230 -7.17 -17.48 2.69
C GLY A 230 -6.45 -16.81 1.52
N ILE A 231 -5.90 -15.63 1.72
CA ILE A 231 -5.17 -14.88 0.70
C ILE A 231 -3.72 -15.34 0.67
N THR A 232 -3.20 -15.59 -0.52
CA THR A 232 -1.78 -15.92 -0.70
C THR A 232 -0.93 -14.66 -0.63
N LEU A 233 0.03 -14.65 0.28
CA LEU A 233 0.93 -13.51 0.49
C LEU A 233 2.36 -13.90 0.12
N TYR A 234 2.89 -13.22 -0.90
CA TYR A 234 4.30 -13.22 -1.24
C TYR A 234 4.98 -12.00 -0.61
N THR A 235 6.18 -12.20 -0.07
CA THR A 235 7.01 -11.12 0.47
C THR A 235 8.39 -11.15 -0.16
N VAL A 236 8.86 -9.99 -0.58
CA VAL A 236 10.16 -9.81 -1.25
C VAL A 236 10.95 -8.75 -0.49
N GLN A 237 12.05 -9.14 0.14
CA GLN A 237 13.01 -8.25 0.75
C GLN A 237 14.17 -7.98 -0.22
N VAL A 238 14.34 -6.72 -0.61
CA VAL A 238 15.49 -6.27 -1.43
C VAL A 238 16.54 -5.68 -0.52
N ASN A 239 17.55 -6.46 -0.17
CA ASN A 239 18.58 -6.14 0.82
C ASN A 239 19.93 -5.87 0.16
N THR A 240 20.09 -4.72 -0.48
CA THR A 240 21.38 -4.30 -1.06
C THR A 240 22.34 -3.72 -0.03
N GLY A 241 21.83 -3.28 1.12
CA GLY A 241 22.57 -2.61 2.19
C GLY A 241 23.20 -3.57 3.22
N GLY A 242 22.85 -4.86 3.19
CA GLY A 242 23.38 -5.84 4.16
C GLY A 242 22.63 -5.85 5.50
N ASP A 243 21.38 -5.38 5.55
CA ASP A 243 20.51 -5.50 6.71
C ASP A 243 20.27 -6.97 7.08
N PRO A 244 19.86 -7.27 8.33
CA PRO A 244 19.43 -8.62 8.68
C PRO A 244 18.26 -9.09 7.83
N VAL A 245 18.21 -10.41 7.56
CA VAL A 245 17.02 -11.02 6.94
C VAL A 245 15.81 -10.77 7.83
N SER A 246 14.76 -10.21 7.25
CA SER A 246 13.57 -9.81 7.99
C SER A 246 12.74 -11.02 8.43
N THR A 247 12.79 -11.32 9.72
CA THR A 247 11.92 -12.36 10.33
C THR A 247 10.44 -12.02 10.14
N LEU A 248 10.08 -10.74 10.17
CA LEU A 248 8.72 -10.28 9.91
C LEU A 248 8.26 -10.71 8.51
N LEU A 249 9.04 -10.41 7.47
CA LEU A 249 8.68 -10.77 6.08
C LEU A 249 8.65 -12.28 5.86
N GLN A 250 9.53 -13.04 6.53
CA GLN A 250 9.47 -14.50 6.54
C GLN A 250 8.14 -15.01 7.13
N ASN A 251 7.75 -14.46 8.28
CA ASN A 251 6.51 -14.84 8.97
C ASN A 251 5.24 -14.36 8.23
N CYS A 252 5.33 -13.25 7.53
CA CYS A 252 4.25 -12.71 6.68
C CYS A 252 3.96 -13.60 5.49
N ALA A 253 4.97 -14.14 4.82
CA ALA A 253 4.77 -15.02 3.68
C ALA A 253 3.85 -16.20 4.01
N SER A 254 3.02 -16.63 3.06
CA SER A 254 2.07 -17.73 3.26
C SER A 254 2.75 -19.06 3.55
N ASP A 255 3.94 -19.26 3.00
CA ASP A 255 4.86 -20.36 3.29
C ASP A 255 6.30 -19.95 2.91
N SER A 256 7.29 -20.80 3.25
CA SER A 256 8.71 -20.51 3.01
C SER A 256 9.08 -20.35 1.53
N GLY A 257 8.31 -20.92 0.61
CA GLY A 257 8.49 -20.75 -0.84
C GLY A 257 7.96 -19.43 -1.39
N LYS A 258 7.33 -18.61 -0.54
CA LYS A 258 6.77 -17.30 -0.90
C LYS A 258 7.50 -16.12 -0.25
N PHE A 259 8.56 -16.38 0.49
CA PHE A 259 9.51 -15.37 0.96
C PHE A 259 10.74 -15.36 0.07
N PHE A 260 11.12 -14.19 -0.44
CA PHE A 260 12.34 -14.00 -1.25
C PHE A 260 13.22 -12.95 -0.59
N HIS A 261 14.48 -13.33 -0.35
CA HIS A 261 15.53 -12.44 0.12
C HIS A 261 16.51 -12.20 -1.02
N LEU A 262 16.59 -10.95 -1.49
CA LEU A 262 17.38 -10.54 -2.64
C LEU A 262 18.53 -9.65 -2.18
N THR A 263 19.73 -9.92 -2.64
CA THR A 263 20.95 -9.15 -2.29
C THR A 263 21.35 -8.14 -3.37
N THR A 264 20.67 -8.17 -4.52
CA THR A 264 20.89 -7.23 -5.62
C THR A 264 19.55 -6.82 -6.24
N ALA A 265 19.46 -5.60 -6.76
CA ALA A 265 18.29 -5.11 -7.46
C ALA A 265 17.93 -5.96 -8.70
N GLY A 266 18.92 -6.47 -9.43
CA GLY A 266 18.70 -7.31 -10.62
C GLY A 266 17.93 -8.60 -10.32
N GLN A 267 17.99 -9.13 -9.09
CA GLN A 267 17.23 -10.31 -8.69
C GLN A 267 15.72 -10.06 -8.61
N ILE A 268 15.25 -8.79 -8.50
CA ILE A 268 13.83 -8.44 -8.47
C ILE A 268 13.13 -8.94 -9.74
N VAL A 269 13.76 -8.73 -10.90
CA VAL A 269 13.20 -9.13 -12.20
C VAL A 269 13.01 -10.65 -12.28
N ALA A 270 14.03 -11.42 -11.86
CA ALA A 270 13.95 -12.89 -11.87
C ALA A 270 12.88 -13.41 -10.89
N THR A 271 12.79 -12.80 -9.69
CA THR A 271 11.81 -13.18 -8.65
C THR A 271 10.38 -12.92 -9.10
N PHE A 272 10.10 -11.75 -9.66
CA PHE A 272 8.77 -11.45 -10.19
C PHE A 272 8.41 -12.38 -11.36
N GLY A 273 9.40 -12.75 -12.20
CA GLY A 273 9.21 -13.76 -13.24
C GLY A 273 8.83 -15.14 -12.68
N GLN A 274 9.44 -15.57 -11.58
CA GLN A 274 9.10 -16.82 -10.88
C GLN A 274 7.68 -16.75 -10.28
N ILE A 275 7.33 -15.64 -9.62
CA ILE A 275 6.00 -15.42 -9.06
C ILE A 275 4.96 -15.45 -10.20
N GLY A 276 5.18 -14.71 -11.28
CA GLY A 276 4.30 -14.69 -12.44
C GLY A 276 4.09 -16.07 -13.07
N THR A 277 5.16 -16.86 -13.20
CA THR A 277 5.08 -18.25 -13.66
C THR A 277 4.26 -19.12 -12.70
N SER A 278 4.41 -18.92 -11.39
CA SER A 278 3.63 -19.67 -10.39
C SER A 278 2.14 -19.33 -10.48
N LEU A 279 1.81 -18.04 -10.62
CA LEU A 279 0.43 -17.56 -10.75
C LEU A 279 -0.23 -18.06 -12.05
N SER A 280 0.50 -18.04 -13.16
CA SER A 280 0.00 -18.53 -14.46
C SER A 280 -0.29 -20.04 -14.48
N LYS A 281 0.50 -20.84 -13.73
CA LYS A 281 0.30 -22.29 -13.63
C LYS A 281 -0.95 -22.68 -12.84
N LEU A 282 -1.35 -21.89 -11.87
CA LEU A 282 -2.53 -22.18 -11.04
C LEU A 282 -3.83 -22.26 -11.86
N ARG A 283 -3.87 -21.62 -13.02
CA ARG A 283 -4.97 -21.64 -13.95
C ARG A 283 -5.08 -22.94 -14.76
N LEU A 284 -3.96 -23.63 -14.98
CA LEU A 284 -3.92 -24.86 -15.79
C LEU A 284 -4.30 -26.11 -14.97
N ALA A 285 -4.49 -25.98 -13.66
CA ALA A 285 -4.74 -27.10 -12.74
C ALA A 285 -6.23 -27.24 -12.32
N MET A 286 -7.15 -26.55 -13.00
CA MET A 286 -8.60 -26.65 -12.78
C MET A 286 -9.31 -27.29 -14.02
#